data_60603649cafecfd9dd804cac517808de
#
_entry.id   60603649cafecfd9dd804cac517808de
#
_cell.length_a   1.000
_cell.length_b   1.000
_cell.length_c   1.000
_cell.angle_alpha   90.00
_cell.angle_beta   90.00
_cell.angle_gamma   90.00
#
_symmetry.space_group_name_H-M   'P 1'
#
loop_
_entity.id
_entity.type
_entity.pdbx_description
1 polymer ?
#
loop_
_entity_poly.entity_id
_entity_poly.type
_entity_poly.pdbx_seq_one_letter_code
_entity_poly.pdbx_strand_id
1 'polypeptide(L)'
;DLHYDRADEILITMGASEGIDLALRALVDPGDEVLVVEPAYVSYIPCVELCGGIPVSIPLQAKNRFRLTAEELEEKITERTKVLLISFPNNPTGAIMEKADLEAIREVVLAHDLFVITDEIYAELTYGKKHVSIAALPDMYERCVVLNGFSKAFAMTGWRMGIAAGPAEVIFHMNKIHQFTTMSAGTTSQYAALEALTSPVRDEEIDVMRQEYDERRHLMVDGFRAMGLKVVEPEGAFYVFPSIKETGLTSMEFCRRLL
;
A
#
# COMPACT_ATOMS: atom_id res chain seq x y z
N ASP A 1 -13.07 7.34 11.35
CA ASP A 1 -13.52 7.35 9.95
C ASP A 1 -12.90 8.57 9.26
N LEU A 2 -12.42 8.39 8.01
CA LEU A 2 -11.93 9.46 7.16
C LEU A 2 -13.09 10.02 6.33
N HIS A 3 -13.17 11.33 6.21
CA HIS A 3 -14.17 12.02 5.41
C HIS A 3 -13.47 13.05 4.52
N TYR A 4 -13.40 12.77 3.24
CA TYR A 4 -12.83 13.66 2.22
C TYR A 4 -13.94 14.36 1.44
N ASP A 5 -13.75 15.64 1.10
CA ASP A 5 -14.67 16.35 0.23
C ASP A 5 -14.54 15.77 -1.19
N ARG A 6 -15.69 15.33 -1.72
CA ARG A 6 -15.75 14.74 -3.07
C ARG A 6 -15.42 15.71 -4.19
N ALA A 7 -15.45 17.00 -3.92
CA ALA A 7 -15.26 18.03 -4.94
C ALA A 7 -13.78 18.27 -5.27
N ASP A 8 -12.90 18.21 -4.25
CA ASP A 8 -11.52 18.63 -4.37
C ASP A 8 -10.50 17.75 -3.61
N GLU A 9 -10.95 16.81 -2.77
CA GLU A 9 -10.06 15.94 -1.99
C GLU A 9 -10.06 14.48 -2.49
N ILE A 10 -10.75 14.17 -3.59
CA ILE A 10 -10.82 12.81 -4.16
C ILE A 10 -10.54 12.87 -5.66
N LEU A 11 -9.64 12.01 -6.14
CA LEU A 11 -9.36 11.79 -7.55
C LEU A 11 -9.59 10.32 -7.91
N ILE A 12 -10.38 10.11 -8.96
CA ILE A 12 -10.58 8.76 -9.55
C ILE A 12 -9.44 8.50 -10.55
N THR A 13 -8.72 7.39 -10.36
CA THR A 13 -7.51 7.06 -11.10
C THR A 13 -7.63 5.74 -11.87
N MET A 14 -6.75 5.51 -12.83
CA MET A 14 -6.64 4.23 -13.55
C MET A 14 -5.90 3.17 -12.69
N GLY A 15 -6.56 2.73 -11.63
CA GLY A 15 -6.00 1.89 -10.59
C GLY A 15 -5.11 2.67 -9.62
N ALA A 16 -4.81 2.08 -8.46
CA ALA A 16 -3.93 2.67 -7.47
C ALA A 16 -2.51 2.97 -8.03
N SER A 17 -2.08 2.23 -9.05
CA SER A 17 -0.77 2.44 -9.69
C SER A 17 -0.62 3.84 -10.32
N GLU A 18 -1.67 4.36 -10.97
CA GLU A 18 -1.66 5.74 -11.44
C GLU A 18 -1.65 6.70 -10.26
N GLY A 19 -2.42 6.41 -9.21
CA GLY A 19 -2.43 7.22 -7.99
C GLY A 19 -1.04 7.37 -7.36
N ILE A 20 -0.24 6.31 -7.36
CA ILE A 20 1.15 6.33 -6.89
C ILE A 20 2.00 7.28 -7.75
N ASP A 21 1.96 7.13 -9.06
CA ASP A 21 2.74 7.97 -9.99
C ASP A 21 2.35 9.45 -9.88
N LEU A 22 1.04 9.73 -9.83
CA LEU A 22 0.52 11.09 -9.69
C LEU A 22 0.92 11.73 -8.34
N ALA A 23 0.81 10.99 -7.24
CA ALA A 23 1.16 11.50 -5.91
C ALA A 23 2.67 11.81 -5.82
N LEU A 24 3.52 10.91 -6.33
CA LEU A 24 4.95 11.14 -6.37
C LEU A 24 5.30 12.36 -7.23
N ARG A 25 4.73 12.49 -8.43
CA ARG A 25 4.96 13.68 -9.31
C ARG A 25 4.44 14.98 -8.71
N ALA A 26 3.43 14.93 -7.85
CA ALA A 26 2.89 16.12 -7.20
C ALA A 26 3.70 16.56 -5.97
N LEU A 27 4.38 15.62 -5.29
CA LEU A 27 5.02 15.85 -4.01
C LEU A 27 6.55 15.90 -4.07
N VAL A 28 7.18 15.35 -5.12
CA VAL A 28 8.62 15.09 -5.18
C VAL A 28 9.27 15.94 -6.26
N ASP A 29 10.26 16.73 -5.87
CA ASP A 29 11.16 17.43 -6.78
C ASP A 29 12.43 16.60 -7.05
N PRO A 30 13.12 16.84 -8.17
CA PRO A 30 14.38 16.15 -8.46
C PRO A 30 15.42 16.30 -7.36
N GLY A 31 15.84 15.16 -6.79
CA GLY A 31 16.81 15.10 -5.70
C GLY A 31 16.21 14.94 -4.30
N ASP A 32 14.89 15.07 -4.16
CA ASP A 32 14.21 14.72 -2.92
C ASP A 32 14.29 13.21 -2.64
N GLU A 33 14.43 12.85 -1.39
CA GLU A 33 14.45 11.46 -0.95
C GLU A 33 13.05 10.99 -0.58
N VAL A 34 12.70 9.80 -1.11
CA VAL A 34 11.46 9.09 -0.78
C VAL A 34 11.82 7.81 -0.04
N LEU A 35 11.40 7.71 1.21
CA LEU A 35 11.55 6.48 1.99
C LEU A 35 10.55 5.43 1.52
N VAL A 36 11.03 4.25 1.17
CA VAL A 36 10.21 3.14 0.68
C VAL A 36 10.48 1.91 1.54
N VAL A 37 9.44 1.37 2.16
CA VAL A 37 9.57 0.10 2.90
C VAL A 37 9.80 -1.06 1.96
N GLU A 38 10.71 -2.00 2.30
CA GLU A 38 11.00 -3.18 1.50
C GLU A 38 10.98 -4.47 2.38
N PRO A 39 10.49 -5.61 1.86
CA PRO A 39 10.01 -5.81 0.48
C PRO A 39 8.67 -5.13 0.24
N ALA A 40 8.45 -4.68 -1.00
CA ALA A 40 7.28 -3.93 -1.41
C ALA A 40 6.83 -4.27 -2.83
N TYR A 41 5.75 -3.65 -3.26
CA TYR A 41 5.31 -3.73 -4.65
C TYR A 41 6.37 -3.13 -5.57
N VAL A 42 6.70 -3.87 -6.62
CA VAL A 42 7.85 -3.63 -7.51
C VAL A 42 7.85 -2.26 -8.20
N SER A 43 6.71 -1.58 -8.28
CA SER A 43 6.61 -0.29 -8.98
C SER A 43 7.01 0.91 -8.11
N TYR A 44 7.11 0.79 -6.79
CA TYR A 44 7.35 1.97 -5.94
C TYR A 44 8.71 2.63 -6.25
N ILE A 45 9.78 1.86 -6.18
CA ILE A 45 11.14 2.38 -6.47
C ILE A 45 11.23 2.96 -7.90
N PRO A 46 10.82 2.25 -8.97
CA PRO A 46 10.82 2.83 -10.31
C PRO A 46 9.97 4.10 -10.45
N CYS A 47 8.82 4.20 -9.78
CA CYS A 47 8.01 5.41 -9.84
C CYS A 47 8.70 6.61 -9.17
N VAL A 48 9.42 6.40 -8.06
CA VAL A 48 10.25 7.44 -7.43
C VAL A 48 11.34 7.91 -8.39
N GLU A 49 12.05 6.98 -9.03
CA GLU A 49 13.11 7.30 -9.99
C GLU A 49 12.57 8.05 -11.22
N LEU A 50 11.39 7.65 -11.73
CA LEU A 50 10.75 8.28 -12.90
C LEU A 50 10.31 9.73 -12.65
N CYS A 51 10.05 10.13 -11.42
CA CYS A 51 9.78 11.54 -11.09
C CYS A 51 11.04 12.34 -10.71
N GLY A 52 12.23 11.70 -10.74
CA GLY A 52 13.50 12.34 -10.41
C GLY A 52 13.87 12.29 -8.93
N GLY A 53 13.07 11.63 -8.11
CA GLY A 53 13.34 11.41 -6.69
C GLY A 53 14.41 10.34 -6.46
N ILE A 54 14.93 10.29 -5.25
CA ILE A 54 15.92 9.31 -4.80
C ILE A 54 15.22 8.32 -3.86
N PRO A 55 15.03 7.05 -4.26
CA PRO A 55 14.43 6.06 -3.37
C PRO A 55 15.43 5.65 -2.28
N VAL A 56 14.99 5.70 -1.03
CA VAL A 56 15.75 5.26 0.14
C VAL A 56 15.01 4.09 0.78
N SER A 57 15.61 2.91 0.73
CA SER A 57 15.01 1.67 1.21
C SER A 57 15.04 1.56 2.73
N ILE A 58 13.90 1.17 3.33
CA ILE A 58 13.78 0.75 4.72
C ILE A 58 13.49 -0.75 4.76
N PRO A 59 14.48 -1.61 5.08
CA PRO A 59 14.28 -3.05 5.06
C PRO A 59 13.45 -3.52 6.27
N LEU A 60 12.23 -3.95 6.02
CA LEU A 60 11.36 -4.56 7.02
C LEU A 60 11.92 -5.90 7.51
N GLN A 61 11.88 -6.14 8.82
CA GLN A 61 12.50 -7.29 9.46
C GLN A 61 11.48 -8.37 9.84
N ALA A 62 11.77 -9.62 9.51
CA ALA A 62 10.95 -10.77 9.91
C ALA A 62 10.80 -10.88 11.45
N LYS A 63 11.82 -10.44 12.23
CA LYS A 63 11.76 -10.40 13.70
C LYS A 63 10.65 -9.47 14.21
N ASN A 64 10.32 -8.40 13.45
CA ASN A 64 9.24 -7.45 13.72
C ASN A 64 7.97 -7.79 12.93
N ARG A 65 7.86 -9.04 12.42
CA ARG A 65 6.75 -9.48 11.56
C ARG A 65 6.57 -8.64 10.30
N PHE A 66 7.66 -8.08 9.77
CA PHE A 66 7.69 -7.15 8.63
C PHE A 66 6.86 -5.87 8.88
N ARG A 67 6.71 -5.44 10.12
CA ARG A 67 6.16 -4.12 10.47
C ARG A 67 7.27 -3.08 10.46
N LEU A 68 6.95 -1.87 10.05
CA LEU A 68 7.85 -0.73 10.18
C LEU A 68 7.90 -0.24 11.63
N THR A 69 9.08 0.01 12.16
CA THR A 69 9.24 0.63 13.47
C THR A 69 9.69 2.09 13.36
N ALA A 70 9.44 2.89 14.40
CA ALA A 70 9.85 4.28 14.44
C ALA A 70 11.37 4.43 14.34
N GLU A 71 12.13 3.55 14.98
CA GLU A 71 13.59 3.54 14.95
C GLU A 71 14.12 3.26 13.54
N GLU A 72 13.55 2.26 12.83
CA GLU A 72 13.92 1.92 11.45
C GLU A 72 13.62 3.09 10.49
N LEU A 73 12.53 3.84 10.73
CA LEU A 73 12.19 5.03 9.99
C LEU A 73 13.17 6.18 10.27
N GLU A 74 13.37 6.51 11.54
CA GLU A 74 14.25 7.60 12.00
C GLU A 74 15.68 7.47 11.48
N GLU A 75 16.24 6.25 11.47
CA GLU A 75 17.60 5.96 10.98
C GLU A 75 17.81 6.31 9.49
N LYS A 76 16.75 6.45 8.71
CA LYS A 76 16.82 6.69 7.26
C LYS A 76 16.53 8.12 6.84
N ILE A 77 16.06 8.95 7.77
CA ILE A 77 15.71 10.33 7.48
C ILE A 77 16.95 11.20 7.34
N THR A 78 16.96 12.04 6.33
CA THR A 78 17.96 13.08 6.08
C THR A 78 17.27 14.43 5.83
N GLU A 79 18.05 15.49 5.65
CA GLU A 79 17.52 16.82 5.31
C GLU A 79 16.82 16.86 3.92
N ARG A 80 17.04 15.84 3.08
CA ARG A 80 16.42 15.72 1.76
C ARG A 80 15.17 14.83 1.77
N THR A 81 14.88 14.19 2.88
CA THR A 81 13.72 13.31 2.99
C THR A 81 12.44 14.11 2.94
N LYS A 82 11.56 13.80 1.98
CA LYS A 82 10.31 14.50 1.74
C LYS A 82 9.08 13.63 1.98
N VAL A 83 9.14 12.39 1.52
CA VAL A 83 7.99 11.49 1.47
C VAL A 83 8.32 10.15 2.11
N LEU A 84 7.37 9.63 2.88
CA LEU A 84 7.32 8.23 3.29
C LEU A 84 6.26 7.51 2.47
N LEU A 85 6.65 6.49 1.68
CA LEU A 85 5.74 5.64 0.94
C LEU A 85 5.62 4.29 1.64
N ILE A 86 4.43 4.00 2.15
CA ILE A 86 4.10 2.76 2.83
C ILE A 86 2.94 2.03 2.14
N SER A 87 2.91 0.71 2.30
CA SER A 87 1.80 -0.13 1.84
C SER A 87 1.50 -1.19 2.88
N PHE A 88 0.36 -1.04 3.53
CA PHE A 88 -0.16 -2.01 4.48
C PHE A 88 -1.68 -2.13 4.33
N PRO A 89 -2.23 -3.37 4.28
CA PRO A 89 -1.52 -4.66 4.31
C PRO A 89 -0.50 -4.82 3.19
N ASN A 90 0.68 -5.35 3.52
CA ASN A 90 1.85 -5.29 2.66
C ASN A 90 1.87 -6.38 1.59
N ASN A 91 2.24 -6.01 0.39
CA ASN A 91 2.67 -6.89 -0.69
C ASN A 91 4.21 -6.88 -0.74
N PRO A 92 4.95 -7.99 -0.46
CA PRO A 92 4.47 -9.39 -0.51
C PRO A 92 4.35 -10.09 0.85
N THR A 93 4.55 -9.42 1.96
CA THR A 93 4.70 -10.09 3.28
C THR A 93 3.38 -10.45 3.95
N GLY A 94 2.28 -9.78 3.58
CA GLY A 94 1.00 -9.88 4.28
C GLY A 94 1.00 -9.22 5.67
N ALA A 95 2.03 -8.45 6.00
CA ALA A 95 2.07 -7.70 7.24
C ALA A 95 1.01 -6.61 7.29
N ILE A 96 0.50 -6.32 8.49
CA ILE A 96 -0.35 -5.17 8.79
C ILE A 96 0.34 -4.29 9.83
N MET A 97 -0.06 -3.02 9.89
CA MET A 97 0.30 -2.14 11.00
C MET A 97 -0.88 -2.02 11.96
N GLU A 98 -0.61 -2.12 13.24
CA GLU A 98 -1.60 -1.84 14.27
C GLU A 98 -1.61 -0.35 14.63
N LYS A 99 -2.65 0.09 15.32
CA LYS A 99 -2.80 1.50 15.69
C LYS A 99 -1.58 2.03 16.46
N ALA A 100 -1.04 1.23 17.39
CA ALA A 100 0.13 1.62 18.18
C ALA A 100 1.40 1.76 17.33
N ASP A 101 1.59 0.88 16.32
CA ASP A 101 2.70 0.98 15.38
C ASP A 101 2.59 2.29 14.57
N LEU A 102 1.38 2.59 14.06
CA LEU A 102 1.12 3.80 13.28
C LEU A 102 1.22 5.08 14.11
N GLU A 103 0.83 5.06 15.39
CA GLU A 103 1.03 6.19 16.31
C GLU A 103 2.52 6.50 16.51
N ALA A 104 3.37 5.47 16.62
CA ALA A 104 4.82 5.66 16.71
C ALA A 104 5.41 6.24 15.40
N ILE A 105 4.96 5.75 14.24
CA ILE A 105 5.36 6.30 12.93
C ILE A 105 4.90 7.75 12.78
N ARG A 106 3.67 8.06 13.21
CA ARG A 106 3.13 9.42 13.18
C ARG A 106 4.04 10.42 13.89
N GLU A 107 4.54 10.09 15.07
CA GLU A 107 5.41 11.01 15.84
C GLU A 107 6.67 11.38 15.03
N VAL A 108 7.28 10.39 14.34
CA VAL A 108 8.45 10.63 13.49
C VAL A 108 8.07 11.48 12.27
N VAL A 109 6.97 11.15 11.60
CA VAL A 109 6.47 11.89 10.43
C VAL A 109 6.22 13.36 10.77
N LEU A 110 5.61 13.64 11.94
CA LEU A 110 5.35 15.01 12.39
C LEU A 110 6.64 15.75 12.78
N ALA A 111 7.57 15.07 13.45
CA ALA A 111 8.85 15.66 13.87
C ALA A 111 9.71 16.12 12.70
N HIS A 112 9.64 15.40 11.57
CA HIS A 112 10.44 15.65 10.37
C HIS A 112 9.64 16.30 9.23
N ASP A 113 8.40 16.70 9.46
CA ASP A 113 7.51 17.34 8.47
C ASP A 113 7.39 16.57 7.16
N LEU A 114 7.27 15.24 7.24
CA LEU A 114 7.16 14.39 6.06
C LEU A 114 5.72 14.33 5.53
N PHE A 115 5.59 14.16 4.22
CA PHE A 115 4.36 13.66 3.60
C PHE A 115 4.31 12.13 3.60
N VAL A 116 3.11 11.55 3.66
CA VAL A 116 2.91 10.11 3.59
C VAL A 116 2.06 9.76 2.38
N ILE A 117 2.55 8.86 1.54
CA ILE A 117 1.74 8.14 0.56
C ILE A 117 1.46 6.77 1.14
N THR A 118 0.20 6.47 1.44
CA THR A 118 -0.22 5.18 1.99
C THR A 118 -1.04 4.41 0.97
N ASP A 119 -0.49 3.31 0.45
CA ASP A 119 -1.21 2.40 -0.44
C ASP A 119 -1.97 1.38 0.40
N GLU A 120 -3.29 1.56 0.47
CA GLU A 120 -4.22 0.77 1.25
C GLU A 120 -5.10 -0.15 0.38
N ILE A 121 -4.60 -0.54 -0.79
CA ILE A 121 -5.34 -1.36 -1.77
C ILE A 121 -5.82 -2.71 -1.20
N TYR A 122 -5.20 -3.19 -0.13
CA TYR A 122 -5.58 -4.42 0.59
C TYR A 122 -6.34 -4.17 1.89
N ALA A 123 -6.82 -2.97 2.16
CA ALA A 123 -7.48 -2.59 3.42
C ALA A 123 -8.62 -3.54 3.83
N GLU A 124 -9.42 -4.01 2.87
CA GLU A 124 -10.52 -4.95 3.11
C GLU A 124 -10.08 -6.40 3.30
N LEU A 125 -8.84 -6.73 2.93
CA LEU A 125 -8.29 -8.08 3.02
C LEU A 125 -7.38 -8.20 4.24
N THR A 126 -7.96 -8.14 5.43
CA THR A 126 -7.30 -8.40 6.71
C THR A 126 -7.98 -9.55 7.44
N TYR A 127 -7.21 -10.31 8.20
CA TYR A 127 -7.65 -11.55 8.85
C TYR A 127 -7.62 -11.38 10.37
N GLY A 128 -8.80 -11.48 10.99
CA GLY A 128 -8.96 -11.38 12.45
C GLY A 128 -8.77 -9.96 13.04
N LYS A 129 -8.36 -8.98 12.23
CA LYS A 129 -8.17 -7.57 12.63
C LYS A 129 -8.73 -6.64 11.57
N LYS A 130 -9.10 -5.44 11.99
CA LYS A 130 -9.51 -4.38 11.04
C LYS A 130 -8.30 -3.54 10.64
N HIS A 131 -8.29 -3.11 9.38
CA HIS A 131 -7.32 -2.13 8.89
C HIS A 131 -7.44 -0.80 9.65
N VAL A 132 -6.30 -0.17 9.89
CA VAL A 132 -6.21 1.18 10.44
C VAL A 132 -5.41 2.02 9.45
N SER A 133 -5.99 3.09 8.96
CA SER A 133 -5.29 4.05 8.11
C SER A 133 -4.48 5.03 8.96
N ILE A 134 -3.24 5.31 8.55
CA ILE A 134 -2.42 6.34 9.20
C ILE A 134 -3.04 7.73 9.04
N ALA A 135 -3.73 7.99 7.92
CA ALA A 135 -4.42 9.26 7.68
C ALA A 135 -5.55 9.54 8.69
N ALA A 136 -6.07 8.49 9.37
CA ALA A 136 -7.11 8.65 10.39
C ALA A 136 -6.56 9.04 11.77
N LEU A 137 -5.25 9.09 11.95
CA LEU A 137 -4.62 9.54 13.18
C LEU A 137 -4.64 11.07 13.28
N PRO A 138 -4.61 11.65 14.49
CA PRO A 138 -4.56 13.10 14.66
C PRO A 138 -3.42 13.73 13.86
N ASP A 139 -3.65 14.90 13.27
CA ASP A 139 -2.68 15.70 12.50
C ASP A 139 -2.10 15.04 11.24
N MET A 140 -2.61 13.85 10.85
CA MET A 140 -2.14 13.13 9.66
C MET A 140 -2.96 13.42 8.40
N TYR A 141 -4.19 13.88 8.53
CA TYR A 141 -5.10 14.13 7.41
C TYR A 141 -4.47 15.05 6.34
N GLU A 142 -3.88 16.17 6.77
CA GLU A 142 -3.32 17.21 5.89
C GLU A 142 -1.96 16.85 5.29
N ARG A 143 -1.43 15.68 5.60
CA ARG A 143 -0.12 15.22 5.13
C ARG A 143 -0.10 13.81 4.58
N CYS A 144 -1.30 13.24 4.32
CA CYS A 144 -1.42 11.92 3.75
C CYS A 144 -2.15 11.95 2.40
N VAL A 145 -1.63 11.18 1.44
CA VAL A 145 -2.38 10.74 0.28
C VAL A 145 -2.70 9.26 0.46
N VAL A 146 -3.97 8.96 0.61
CA VAL A 146 -4.48 7.58 0.72
C VAL A 146 -4.79 7.06 -0.67
N LEU A 147 -4.18 5.95 -1.04
CA LEU A 147 -4.44 5.26 -2.29
C LEU A 147 -5.22 3.99 -2.02
N ASN A 148 -6.29 3.78 -2.76
CA ASN A 148 -7.10 2.58 -2.68
C ASN A 148 -7.70 2.26 -4.06
N GLY A 149 -8.50 1.21 -4.17
CA GLY A 149 -9.12 0.88 -5.45
C GLY A 149 -9.87 -0.44 -5.44
N PHE A 150 -10.36 -0.79 -6.61
CA PHE A 150 -11.30 -1.90 -6.79
C PHE A 150 -10.64 -3.22 -7.17
N SER A 151 -9.34 -3.18 -7.48
CA SER A 151 -8.61 -4.33 -8.01
C SER A 151 -8.62 -5.55 -7.09
N LYS A 152 -8.63 -5.34 -5.75
CA LYS A 152 -8.45 -6.40 -4.76
C LYS A 152 -9.75 -6.74 -4.03
N ALA A 153 -10.31 -5.79 -3.28
CA ALA A 153 -11.53 -6.00 -2.53
C ALA A 153 -12.76 -6.37 -3.40
N PHE A 154 -12.75 -5.94 -4.66
CA PHE A 154 -13.85 -6.22 -5.61
C PHE A 154 -13.44 -7.14 -6.76
N ALA A 155 -12.26 -7.76 -6.71
CA ALA A 155 -11.72 -8.62 -7.78
C ALA A 155 -11.72 -7.95 -9.18
N MET A 156 -11.61 -6.62 -9.25
CA MET A 156 -11.74 -5.81 -10.47
C MET A 156 -10.38 -5.38 -11.05
N THR A 157 -9.38 -6.27 -11.08
CA THR A 157 -8.01 -5.93 -11.54
C THR A 157 -7.96 -5.38 -12.96
N GLY A 158 -8.68 -5.98 -13.90
CA GLY A 158 -8.74 -5.59 -15.31
C GLY A 158 -9.50 -4.29 -15.57
N TRP A 159 -10.35 -3.87 -14.68
CA TRP A 159 -11.16 -2.64 -14.80
C TRP A 159 -10.37 -1.35 -14.61
N ARG A 160 -9.18 -1.43 -14.03
CA ARG A 160 -8.28 -0.31 -13.83
C ARG A 160 -8.95 0.87 -13.11
N MET A 161 -9.54 0.60 -11.93
CA MET A 161 -10.17 1.61 -11.08
C MET A 161 -9.45 1.77 -9.77
N GLY A 162 -9.06 3.00 -9.46
CA GLY A 162 -8.43 3.41 -8.22
C GLY A 162 -9.00 4.73 -7.71
N ILE A 163 -8.63 5.04 -6.48
CA ILE A 163 -9.00 6.27 -5.78
C ILE A 163 -7.73 6.79 -5.11
N ALA A 164 -7.48 8.08 -5.27
CA ALA A 164 -6.56 8.84 -4.44
C ALA A 164 -7.37 9.85 -3.63
N ALA A 165 -7.14 9.90 -2.33
CA ALA A 165 -7.77 10.86 -1.44
C ALA A 165 -6.71 11.53 -0.55
N GLY A 166 -6.82 12.84 -0.36
CA GLY A 166 -5.83 13.62 0.39
C GLY A 166 -6.14 15.11 0.40
N PRO A 167 -5.21 15.94 0.89
CA PRO A 167 -5.41 17.39 0.95
C PRO A 167 -5.74 17.98 -0.43
N ALA A 168 -6.69 18.91 -0.46
CA ALA A 168 -7.21 19.52 -1.69
C ALA A 168 -6.09 20.09 -2.59
N GLU A 169 -5.07 20.69 -2.02
CA GLU A 169 -3.93 21.22 -2.78
C GLU A 169 -3.14 20.12 -3.49
N VAL A 170 -2.89 19.01 -2.83
CA VAL A 170 -2.17 17.86 -3.42
C VAL A 170 -3.02 17.22 -4.51
N ILE A 171 -4.31 16.97 -4.23
CA ILE A 171 -5.25 16.42 -5.20
C ILE A 171 -5.41 17.33 -6.42
N PHE A 172 -5.42 18.66 -6.24
CA PHE A 172 -5.42 19.62 -7.36
C PHE A 172 -4.21 19.40 -8.29
N HIS A 173 -3.00 19.26 -7.75
CA HIS A 173 -1.80 19.04 -8.55
C HIS A 173 -1.80 17.65 -9.21
N MET A 174 -2.21 16.60 -8.50
CA MET A 174 -2.40 15.26 -9.06
C MET A 174 -3.40 15.29 -10.22
N ASN A 175 -4.56 15.95 -10.04
CA ASN A 175 -5.58 16.07 -11.08
C ASN A 175 -5.07 16.82 -12.31
N LYS A 176 -4.25 17.84 -12.13
CA LYS A 176 -3.64 18.59 -13.24
C LYS A 176 -2.75 17.67 -14.11
N ILE A 177 -1.96 16.80 -13.51
CA ILE A 177 -1.15 15.83 -14.25
C ILE A 177 -2.07 14.78 -14.91
N HIS A 178 -3.04 14.26 -14.18
CA HIS A 178 -4.02 13.29 -14.67
C HIS A 178 -4.75 13.74 -15.93
N GLN A 179 -5.20 15.01 -15.95
CA GLN A 179 -5.88 15.60 -17.11
C GLN A 179 -5.04 15.58 -18.39
N PHE A 180 -3.72 15.76 -18.28
CA PHE A 180 -2.84 15.81 -19.44
C PHE A 180 -2.26 14.46 -19.85
N THR A 181 -2.29 13.46 -18.97
CA THR A 181 -1.75 12.11 -19.24
C THR A 181 -2.82 11.11 -19.63
N THR A 182 -3.93 11.09 -18.91
CA THR A 182 -4.97 10.04 -19.00
C THR A 182 -6.35 10.64 -19.31
N MET A 183 -6.60 11.91 -18.98
CA MET A 183 -7.86 12.66 -19.01
C MET A 183 -8.88 12.17 -17.98
N SER A 184 -9.21 10.88 -17.96
CA SER A 184 -10.12 10.27 -16.99
C SER A 184 -9.97 8.75 -16.99
N ALA A 185 -10.33 8.10 -15.89
CA ALA A 185 -10.53 6.66 -15.88
C ALA A 185 -11.70 6.27 -16.81
N GLY A 186 -11.66 5.04 -17.35
CA GLY A 186 -12.66 4.56 -18.31
C GLY A 186 -14.08 4.65 -17.78
N THR A 187 -14.99 5.26 -18.52
CA THR A 187 -16.38 5.50 -18.10
C THR A 187 -17.12 4.21 -17.71
N THR A 188 -16.96 3.14 -18.49
CA THR A 188 -17.54 1.84 -18.17
C THR A 188 -17.07 1.32 -16.83
N SER A 189 -15.78 1.49 -16.53
CA SER A 189 -15.18 1.08 -15.26
C SER A 189 -15.71 1.90 -14.08
N GLN A 190 -15.96 3.20 -14.29
CA GLN A 190 -16.56 4.05 -13.26
C GLN A 190 -17.99 3.62 -12.90
N TYR A 191 -18.82 3.27 -13.90
CA TYR A 191 -20.16 2.74 -13.63
C TYR A 191 -20.10 1.38 -12.92
N ALA A 192 -19.19 0.50 -13.31
CA ALA A 192 -19.02 -0.79 -12.62
C ALA A 192 -18.54 -0.59 -11.17
N ALA A 193 -17.64 0.37 -10.93
CA ALA A 193 -17.19 0.71 -9.59
C ALA A 193 -18.30 1.32 -8.73
N LEU A 194 -19.15 2.18 -9.32
CA LEU A 194 -20.31 2.73 -8.65
C LEU A 194 -21.27 1.62 -8.21
N GLU A 195 -21.58 0.67 -9.10
CA GLU A 195 -22.41 -0.50 -8.76
C GLU A 195 -21.78 -1.33 -7.64
N ALA A 196 -20.47 -1.60 -7.72
CA ALA A 196 -19.75 -2.35 -6.70
C ALA A 196 -19.81 -1.68 -5.31
N LEU A 197 -19.76 -0.33 -5.25
CA LEU A 197 -19.86 0.42 -3.99
C LEU A 197 -21.28 0.51 -3.43
N THR A 198 -22.28 0.57 -4.30
CA THR A 198 -23.67 0.81 -3.91
C THR A 198 -24.49 -0.47 -3.82
N SER A 199 -23.94 -1.60 -4.25
CA SER A 199 -24.61 -2.91 -4.18
C SER A 199 -25.02 -3.25 -2.74
N PRO A 200 -26.27 -3.69 -2.51
CA PRO A 200 -26.70 -4.08 -1.17
C PRO A 200 -26.00 -5.33 -0.63
N VAL A 201 -25.36 -6.12 -1.50
CA VAL A 201 -24.62 -7.34 -1.13
C VAL A 201 -23.12 -7.11 -1.06
N ARG A 202 -22.64 -5.87 -1.20
CA ARG A 202 -21.22 -5.51 -1.25
C ARG A 202 -20.40 -6.12 -0.10
N ASP A 203 -20.85 -5.90 1.12
CA ASP A 203 -20.11 -6.31 2.31
C ASP A 203 -20.13 -7.84 2.46
N GLU A 204 -21.22 -8.50 2.10
CA GLU A 204 -21.35 -9.96 2.09
C GLU A 204 -20.39 -10.59 1.08
N GLU A 205 -20.34 -10.08 -0.14
CA GLU A 205 -19.45 -10.58 -1.19
C GLU A 205 -17.96 -10.39 -0.84
N ILE A 206 -17.59 -9.26 -0.25
CA ILE A 206 -16.23 -9.02 0.24
C ILE A 206 -15.91 -10.00 1.38
N ASP A 207 -16.82 -10.24 2.29
CA ASP A 207 -16.64 -11.16 3.41
C ASP A 207 -16.47 -12.61 2.93
N VAL A 208 -17.28 -13.06 1.97
CA VAL A 208 -17.15 -14.39 1.36
C VAL A 208 -15.76 -14.54 0.73
N MET A 209 -15.34 -13.58 -0.07
CA MET A 209 -14.01 -13.62 -0.70
C MET A 209 -12.88 -13.61 0.34
N ARG A 210 -13.01 -12.80 1.41
CA ARG A 210 -12.01 -12.74 2.49
C ARG A 210 -11.91 -14.07 3.24
N GLN A 211 -13.03 -14.75 3.51
CA GLN A 211 -13.04 -16.08 4.13
C GLN A 211 -12.32 -17.12 3.26
N GLU A 212 -12.60 -17.15 1.96
CA GLU A 212 -11.92 -18.01 1.01
C GLU A 212 -10.40 -17.76 0.98
N TYR A 213 -9.95 -16.50 1.03
CA TYR A 213 -8.54 -16.19 1.14
C TYR A 213 -7.95 -16.61 2.48
N ASP A 214 -8.69 -16.50 3.57
CA ASP A 214 -8.22 -16.93 4.89
C ASP A 214 -8.03 -18.46 4.97
N GLU A 215 -8.94 -19.24 4.40
CA GLU A 215 -8.78 -20.69 4.28
C GLU A 215 -7.53 -21.07 3.47
N ARG A 216 -7.33 -20.42 2.33
CA ARG A 216 -6.13 -20.63 1.49
C ARG A 216 -4.86 -20.17 2.19
N ARG A 217 -4.91 -19.09 2.97
CA ARG A 217 -3.81 -18.61 3.79
C ARG A 217 -3.35 -19.68 4.77
N HIS A 218 -4.28 -20.29 5.53
CA HIS A 218 -3.97 -21.35 6.47
C HIS A 218 -3.38 -22.57 5.75
N LEU A 219 -3.99 -23.02 4.65
CA LEU A 219 -3.47 -24.12 3.85
C LEU A 219 -2.02 -23.89 3.40
N MET A 220 -1.72 -22.70 2.90
CA MET A 220 -0.36 -22.37 2.43
C MET A 220 0.64 -22.26 3.56
N VAL A 221 0.29 -21.58 4.66
CA VAL A 221 1.16 -21.41 5.82
C VAL A 221 1.49 -22.77 6.45
N ASP A 222 0.49 -23.61 6.67
CA ASP A 222 0.67 -24.95 7.26
C ASP A 222 1.48 -25.85 6.31
N GLY A 223 1.22 -25.77 5.00
CA GLY A 223 1.98 -26.50 3.99
C GLY A 223 3.48 -26.13 4.01
N PHE A 224 3.81 -24.85 4.01
CA PHE A 224 5.21 -24.41 4.10
C PHE A 224 5.87 -24.79 5.42
N ARG A 225 5.16 -24.68 6.55
CA ARG A 225 5.65 -25.12 7.85
C ARG A 225 5.92 -26.64 7.89
N ALA A 226 5.03 -27.42 7.29
CA ALA A 226 5.21 -28.88 7.18
C ALA A 226 6.43 -29.26 6.30
N MET A 227 6.80 -28.42 5.33
CA MET A 227 8.03 -28.55 4.54
C MET A 227 9.29 -28.08 5.28
N GLY A 228 9.18 -27.59 6.53
CA GLY A 228 10.29 -27.07 7.32
C GLY A 228 10.69 -25.63 7.01
N LEU A 229 9.90 -24.90 6.23
CA LEU A 229 10.17 -23.49 5.93
C LEU A 229 9.63 -22.57 7.04
N LYS A 230 10.41 -21.54 7.38
CA LYS A 230 9.97 -20.52 8.34
C LYS A 230 9.05 -19.53 7.62
N VAL A 231 7.86 -19.31 8.19
CA VAL A 231 6.85 -18.39 7.67
C VAL A 231 6.40 -17.46 8.77
N VAL A 232 6.53 -16.15 8.55
CA VAL A 232 5.79 -15.16 9.33
C VAL A 232 4.35 -15.22 8.85
N GLU A 233 3.42 -15.47 9.76
CA GLU A 233 2.01 -15.60 9.41
C GLU A 233 1.47 -14.26 8.92
N PRO A 234 0.96 -14.20 7.67
CA PRO A 234 0.39 -12.97 7.14
C PRO A 234 -0.93 -12.66 7.83
N GLU A 235 -1.16 -11.39 8.13
CA GLU A 235 -2.38 -10.89 8.76
C GLU A 235 -3.26 -10.11 7.77
N GLY A 236 -2.78 -9.93 6.52
CA GLY A 236 -3.52 -9.25 5.46
C GLY A 236 -3.02 -9.60 4.07
N ALA A 237 -3.63 -8.99 3.06
CA ALA A 237 -3.41 -9.29 1.64
C ALA A 237 -3.67 -10.77 1.31
N PHE A 238 -3.14 -11.27 0.20
CA PHE A 238 -3.30 -12.68 -0.20
C PHE A 238 -1.95 -13.32 -0.58
N TYR A 239 -0.89 -12.93 0.16
CA TYR A 239 0.46 -13.43 -0.07
C TYR A 239 0.94 -14.22 1.14
N VAL A 240 1.81 -15.20 0.89
CA VAL A 240 2.61 -15.87 1.90
C VAL A 240 4.08 -15.74 1.50
N PHE A 241 4.93 -15.33 2.45
CA PHE A 241 6.32 -14.99 2.21
C PHE A 241 7.25 -15.88 3.04
N PRO A 242 7.51 -17.15 2.60
CA PRO A 242 8.35 -18.09 3.32
C PRO A 242 9.83 -17.75 3.19
N SER A 243 10.59 -18.01 4.26
CA SER A 243 12.04 -17.92 4.22
C SER A 243 12.64 -19.20 3.62
N ILE A 244 13.49 -19.03 2.61
CA ILE A 244 14.23 -20.12 1.96
C ILE A 244 15.66 -20.25 2.46
N LYS A 245 16.05 -19.52 3.52
CA LYS A 245 17.45 -19.51 4.04
C LYS A 245 17.98 -20.90 4.34
N GLU A 246 17.13 -21.80 4.85
CA GLU A 246 17.51 -23.18 5.19
C GLU A 246 17.86 -24.03 3.96
N THR A 247 17.48 -23.61 2.75
CA THR A 247 17.82 -24.32 1.52
C THR A 247 19.24 -24.05 1.02
N GLY A 248 19.87 -22.98 1.52
CA GLY A 248 21.20 -22.52 1.05
C GLY A 248 21.19 -21.93 -0.37
N LEU A 249 20.02 -21.74 -0.98
CA LEU A 249 19.87 -21.18 -2.31
C LEU A 249 19.59 -19.67 -2.26
N THR A 250 19.97 -18.96 -3.31
CA THR A 250 19.48 -17.62 -3.56
C THR A 250 18.01 -17.67 -4.00
N SER A 251 17.25 -16.56 -3.83
CA SER A 251 15.84 -16.50 -4.25
C SER A 251 15.67 -16.83 -5.73
N MET A 252 16.55 -16.34 -6.61
CA MET A 252 16.50 -16.63 -8.04
C MET A 252 16.77 -18.10 -8.36
N GLU A 253 17.75 -18.72 -7.70
CA GLU A 253 18.02 -20.15 -7.88
C GLU A 253 16.87 -21.02 -7.40
N PHE A 254 16.29 -20.65 -6.24
CA PHE A 254 15.13 -21.35 -5.71
C PHE A 254 13.95 -21.27 -6.70
N CYS A 255 13.61 -20.08 -7.19
CA CYS A 255 12.53 -19.92 -8.16
C CYS A 255 12.80 -20.70 -9.46
N ARG A 256 14.04 -20.66 -9.99
CA ARG A 256 14.37 -21.42 -11.22
C ARG A 256 14.28 -22.92 -11.06
N ARG A 257 14.54 -23.45 -9.85
CA ARG A 257 14.41 -24.89 -9.58
C ARG A 257 12.97 -25.31 -9.30
N LEU A 258 12.11 -24.37 -8.89
CA LEU A 258 10.72 -24.64 -8.62
C LEU A 258 9.88 -24.66 -9.92
N LEU A 259 10.31 -23.94 -10.98
CA LEU A 259 9.70 -23.95 -12.32
C LEU A 259 10.16 -25.16 -13.15
#